data_01d3d725c8b0d9382b748fcda362a0ee
#
_entry.id   01d3d725c8b0d9382b748fcda362a0ee
#
_cell.length_a   1.000
_cell.length_b   1.000
_cell.length_c   1.000
_cell.angle_alpha   90.00
_cell.angle_beta   90.00
_cell.angle_gamma   90.00
#
_symmetry.space_group_name_H-M   'P 1'
#
loop_
_entity.id
_entity.type
_entity.pdbx_description
1 polymer ?
#
loop_
_entity_poly.entity_id
_entity_poly.type
_entity_poly.pdbx_seq_one_letter_code
_entity_poly.pdbx_strand_id
1 'polypeptide(L)'
;MGITASVEQEEKEVLVRLVMDAFRRIVVHYGAWFAEVEHQIGMANALEVEKTVWDASLANQMTRLGAALGFSVEDGVPAALKQLPRETLIDLIEKIGINWLANDGIWFQAVERKFGMTDAKRCNDTCWTRFSPFEAFRIKSLLDLPDQGGIPALKKALGYRMYAFINKQSIENVDENCIIFRMNDCRVQAARKRKGLADYPCKSAGLVEYPYFAKTIDPRIETECVGCPPDEHPEDWFCAWKFTLKER
;
A
#
# COMPACT_ATOMS: atom_id res chain seq x y z
N MET A 1 -44.39 -5.58 1.29
CA MET A 1 -43.41 -5.48 2.38
C MET A 1 -42.17 -4.82 1.81
N GLY A 2 -41.72 -3.71 2.37
CA GLY A 2 -40.43 -3.09 1.98
C GLY A 2 -39.25 -3.90 2.45
N ILE A 3 -38.11 -3.77 1.77
CA ILE A 3 -36.83 -4.48 2.11
C ILE A 3 -36.37 -4.18 3.56
N THR A 4 -36.71 -3.01 4.11
CA THR A 4 -36.47 -2.61 5.49
C THR A 4 -37.12 -3.53 6.53
N ALA A 5 -38.29 -4.06 6.25
CA ALA A 5 -39.02 -4.92 7.20
C ALA A 5 -38.33 -6.28 7.48
N SER A 6 -37.48 -6.78 6.57
CA SER A 6 -36.78 -8.04 6.78
C SER A 6 -35.54 -7.87 7.68
N VAL A 7 -34.83 -6.73 7.59
CA VAL A 7 -33.67 -6.43 8.43
C VAL A 7 -34.10 -6.09 9.88
N GLU A 8 -35.23 -5.44 10.04
CA GLU A 8 -35.78 -5.08 11.36
C GLU A 8 -36.21 -6.29 12.19
N GLN A 9 -36.40 -7.46 11.57
CA GLN A 9 -36.79 -8.70 12.24
C GLN A 9 -35.60 -9.62 12.56
N GLU A 10 -34.37 -9.24 12.16
CA GLU A 10 -33.20 -10.07 12.35
C GLU A 10 -32.69 -10.02 13.81
N GLU A 11 -32.14 -11.14 14.23
CA GLU A 11 -31.43 -11.24 15.52
C GLU A 11 -30.20 -10.33 15.57
N LYS A 12 -29.90 -9.78 16.74
CA LYS A 12 -28.78 -8.85 16.97
C LYS A 12 -27.45 -9.34 16.40
N GLU A 13 -27.16 -10.64 16.53
CA GLU A 13 -25.94 -11.27 16.03
C GLU A 13 -25.86 -11.24 14.49
N VAL A 14 -27.00 -11.37 13.81
CA VAL A 14 -27.09 -11.25 12.36
C VAL A 14 -26.81 -9.81 11.95
N LEU A 15 -27.40 -8.83 12.66
CA LEU A 15 -27.19 -7.41 12.39
C LEU A 15 -25.73 -7.00 12.57
N VAL A 16 -25.04 -7.49 13.62
CA VAL A 16 -23.60 -7.22 13.83
C VAL A 16 -22.78 -7.79 12.66
N ARG A 17 -23.05 -9.03 12.24
CA ARG A 17 -22.37 -9.62 11.06
C ARG A 17 -22.65 -8.86 9.78
N LEU A 18 -23.88 -8.38 9.60
CA LEU A 18 -24.28 -7.58 8.44
C LEU A 18 -23.53 -6.24 8.38
N VAL A 19 -23.32 -5.57 9.52
CA VAL A 19 -22.51 -4.36 9.59
C VAL A 19 -21.07 -4.62 9.13
N MET A 20 -20.43 -5.69 9.62
CA MET A 20 -19.06 -6.06 9.22
C MET A 20 -18.98 -6.45 7.74
N ASP A 21 -19.99 -7.18 7.22
CA ASP A 21 -20.06 -7.55 5.81
C ASP A 21 -20.30 -6.31 4.92
N ALA A 22 -21.06 -5.32 5.39
CA ALA A 22 -21.26 -4.06 4.68
C ALA A 22 -19.92 -3.30 4.51
N PHE A 23 -19.07 -3.20 5.53
CA PHE A 23 -17.72 -2.65 5.40
C PHE A 23 -16.89 -3.42 4.37
N ARG A 24 -16.91 -4.74 4.40
CA ARG A 24 -16.25 -5.59 3.40
C ARG A 24 -16.71 -5.26 1.97
N ARG A 25 -18.02 -5.09 1.77
CA ARG A 25 -18.58 -4.74 0.45
C ARG A 25 -18.08 -3.36 -0.01
N ILE A 26 -18.00 -2.37 0.88
CA ILE A 26 -17.47 -1.03 0.57
C ILE A 26 -16.02 -1.14 0.11
N VAL A 27 -15.16 -1.86 0.84
CA VAL A 27 -13.73 -2.03 0.49
C VAL A 27 -13.58 -2.66 -0.89
N VAL A 28 -14.30 -3.76 -1.16
CA VAL A 28 -14.23 -4.45 -2.46
C VAL A 28 -14.75 -3.56 -3.59
N HIS A 29 -15.87 -2.87 -3.37
CA HIS A 29 -16.48 -2.00 -4.38
C HIS A 29 -15.59 -0.77 -4.69
N TYR A 30 -14.96 -0.19 -3.67
CA TYR A 30 -13.98 0.88 -3.86
C TYR A 30 -12.80 0.45 -4.72
N GLY A 31 -12.21 -0.71 -4.41
CA GLY A 31 -11.11 -1.27 -5.22
C GLY A 31 -11.54 -1.63 -6.64
N ALA A 32 -12.77 -2.14 -6.83
CA ALA A 32 -13.31 -2.43 -8.15
C ALA A 32 -13.49 -1.14 -8.99
N TRP A 33 -13.99 -0.05 -8.40
CA TRP A 33 -14.08 1.24 -9.07
C TRP A 33 -12.73 1.77 -9.51
N PHE A 34 -11.73 1.74 -8.61
CA PHE A 34 -10.38 2.19 -8.96
C PHE A 34 -9.81 1.39 -10.14
N ALA A 35 -9.93 0.07 -10.08
CA ALA A 35 -9.42 -0.81 -11.13
C ALA A 35 -10.14 -0.59 -12.47
N GLU A 36 -11.45 -0.34 -12.45
CA GLU A 36 -12.23 -0.08 -13.67
C GLU A 36 -11.90 1.29 -14.28
N VAL A 37 -11.77 2.33 -13.45
CA VAL A 37 -11.37 3.66 -13.93
C VAL A 37 -9.95 3.60 -14.53
N GLU A 38 -9.03 2.89 -13.88
CA GLU A 38 -7.68 2.67 -14.41
C GLU A 38 -7.72 1.94 -15.76
N HIS A 39 -8.54 0.89 -15.86
CA HIS A 39 -8.69 0.11 -17.09
C HIS A 39 -9.25 0.94 -18.26
N GLN A 40 -10.27 1.77 -18.01
CA GLN A 40 -11.00 2.51 -19.05
C GLN A 40 -10.28 3.80 -19.48
N ILE A 41 -9.68 4.52 -18.55
CA ILE A 41 -9.15 5.87 -18.81
C ILE A 41 -7.71 6.09 -18.35
N GLY A 42 -7.03 5.04 -17.89
CA GLY A 42 -5.62 5.01 -17.54
C GLY A 42 -5.29 5.45 -16.12
N MET A 43 -4.11 5.05 -15.67
CA MET A 43 -3.62 5.21 -14.30
C MET A 43 -3.59 6.67 -13.84
N ALA A 44 -3.09 7.60 -14.67
CA ALA A 44 -2.98 9.00 -14.27
C ALA A 44 -4.35 9.60 -13.92
N ASN A 45 -5.36 9.34 -14.75
CA ASN A 45 -6.72 9.78 -14.49
C ASN A 45 -7.34 9.06 -13.28
N ALA A 46 -7.06 7.77 -13.10
CA ALA A 46 -7.57 7.01 -11.95
C ALA A 46 -7.05 7.58 -10.62
N LEU A 47 -5.79 8.00 -10.56
CA LEU A 47 -5.19 8.60 -9.36
C LEU A 47 -5.84 9.95 -9.01
N GLU A 48 -6.08 10.80 -10.00
CA GLU A 48 -6.74 12.11 -9.79
C GLU A 48 -8.21 11.94 -9.38
N VAL A 49 -8.94 11.02 -10.02
CA VAL A 49 -10.32 10.71 -9.65
C VAL A 49 -10.41 10.15 -8.24
N GLU A 50 -9.52 9.20 -7.90
CA GLU A 50 -9.48 8.58 -6.57
C GLU A 50 -9.25 9.60 -5.46
N LYS A 51 -8.33 10.55 -5.67
CA LYS A 51 -8.08 11.63 -4.70
C LYS A 51 -9.37 12.40 -4.38
N THR A 52 -10.11 12.80 -5.40
CA THR A 52 -11.38 13.51 -5.23
C THR A 52 -12.45 12.65 -4.54
N VAL A 53 -12.54 11.38 -4.94
CA VAL A 53 -13.50 10.43 -4.37
C VAL A 53 -13.19 10.13 -2.92
N TRP A 54 -11.91 9.94 -2.56
CA TRP A 54 -11.50 9.66 -1.19
C TRP A 54 -11.90 10.78 -0.24
N ASP A 55 -11.54 12.02 -0.58
CA ASP A 55 -11.82 13.17 0.29
C ASP A 55 -13.33 13.31 0.58
N ALA A 56 -14.17 13.19 -0.45
CA ALA A 56 -15.61 13.25 -0.29
C ALA A 56 -16.21 12.02 0.42
N SER A 57 -15.75 10.82 0.04
CA SER A 57 -16.29 9.55 0.56
C SER A 57 -15.92 9.35 2.03
N LEU A 58 -14.66 9.58 2.41
CA LEU A 58 -14.21 9.40 3.77
C LEU A 58 -14.93 10.37 4.74
N ALA A 59 -15.02 11.65 4.39
CA ALA A 59 -15.71 12.64 5.22
C ALA A 59 -17.16 12.25 5.46
N ASN A 60 -17.89 11.84 4.41
CA ASN A 60 -19.28 11.39 4.51
C ASN A 60 -19.41 10.12 5.37
N GLN A 61 -18.52 9.14 5.19
CA GLN A 61 -18.56 7.90 5.96
C GLN A 61 -18.27 8.17 7.45
N MET A 62 -17.25 8.95 7.76
CA MET A 62 -16.89 9.27 9.16
C MET A 62 -18.02 10.06 9.83
N THR A 63 -18.64 11.02 9.17
CA THR A 63 -19.77 11.79 9.71
C THR A 63 -20.94 10.87 10.06
N ARG A 64 -21.34 9.96 9.14
CA ARG A 64 -22.45 9.03 9.38
C ARG A 64 -22.14 8.01 10.48
N LEU A 65 -20.93 7.47 10.49
CA LEU A 65 -20.49 6.54 11.53
C LEU A 65 -20.36 7.22 12.88
N GLY A 66 -19.86 8.46 12.92
CA GLY A 66 -19.78 9.26 14.15
C GLY A 66 -21.15 9.50 14.75
N ALA A 67 -22.14 9.86 13.93
CA ALA A 67 -23.53 10.03 14.37
C ALA A 67 -24.14 8.73 14.91
N ALA A 68 -23.86 7.59 14.29
CA ALA A 68 -24.38 6.28 14.70
C ALA A 68 -23.68 5.68 15.93
N LEU A 69 -22.37 5.91 16.08
CA LEU A 69 -21.53 5.29 17.11
C LEU A 69 -21.20 6.25 18.28
N GLY A 70 -21.59 7.51 18.16
CA GLY A 70 -21.42 8.49 19.25
C GLY A 70 -20.02 9.10 19.35
N PHE A 71 -19.26 9.20 18.25
CA PHE A 71 -17.99 9.90 18.24
C PHE A 71 -18.03 11.19 17.40
N SER A 72 -17.28 12.21 17.81
CA SER A 72 -17.17 13.46 17.08
C SER A 72 -16.21 13.37 15.90
N VAL A 73 -16.52 14.11 14.81
CA VAL A 73 -15.71 14.19 13.60
C VAL A 73 -15.37 15.66 13.33
N GLU A 74 -14.11 15.94 13.08
CA GLU A 74 -13.58 17.27 12.76
C GLU A 74 -12.76 17.18 11.46
N ASP A 75 -13.10 17.99 10.48
CA ASP A 75 -12.47 17.99 9.15
C ASP A 75 -12.41 16.59 8.49
N GLY A 76 -13.48 15.81 8.65
CA GLY A 76 -13.57 14.46 8.10
C GLY A 76 -12.80 13.38 8.87
N VAL A 77 -12.17 13.75 10.00
CA VAL A 77 -11.35 12.84 10.83
C VAL A 77 -12.00 12.66 12.20
N PRO A 78 -12.06 11.45 12.79
CA PRO A 78 -12.48 11.27 14.17
C PRO A 78 -11.63 12.14 15.13
N ALA A 79 -12.28 13.00 15.92
CA ALA A 79 -11.59 13.94 16.81
C ALA A 79 -10.63 13.23 17.79
N ALA A 80 -10.96 12.01 18.18
CA ALA A 80 -10.11 11.18 19.03
C ALA A 80 -8.71 10.96 18.44
N LEU A 81 -8.55 10.84 17.11
CA LEU A 81 -7.23 10.70 16.46
C LEU A 81 -6.38 11.97 16.63
N LYS A 82 -7.00 13.15 16.56
CA LYS A 82 -6.29 14.43 16.74
C LYS A 82 -5.77 14.63 18.17
N GLN A 83 -6.35 13.92 19.15
CA GLN A 83 -6.00 14.00 20.55
C GLN A 83 -4.96 12.96 20.99
N LEU A 84 -4.63 12.00 20.13
CA LEU A 84 -3.64 10.97 20.46
C LEU A 84 -2.23 11.58 20.58
N PRO A 85 -1.42 11.13 21.56
CA PRO A 85 -0.01 11.44 21.61
C PRO A 85 0.72 11.01 20.31
N ARG A 86 1.77 11.76 19.97
CA ARG A 86 2.57 11.48 18.75
C ARG A 86 3.08 10.04 18.70
N GLU A 87 3.54 9.51 19.83
CA GLU A 87 4.06 8.15 19.96
C GLU A 87 2.98 7.11 19.68
N THR A 88 1.75 7.36 20.12
CA THR A 88 0.59 6.49 19.83
C THR A 88 0.22 6.52 18.33
N LEU A 89 0.33 7.68 17.68
CA LEU A 89 0.11 7.78 16.24
C LEU A 89 1.18 7.00 15.44
N ILE A 90 2.44 7.05 15.89
CA ILE A 90 3.53 6.27 15.28
C ILE A 90 3.27 4.76 15.44
N ASP A 91 2.93 4.31 16.65
CA ASP A 91 2.57 2.90 16.89
C ASP A 91 1.36 2.46 16.05
N LEU A 92 0.35 3.32 15.93
CA LEU A 92 -0.82 3.04 15.09
C LEU A 92 -0.45 2.88 13.61
N ILE A 93 0.43 3.74 13.09
CA ILE A 93 0.95 3.64 11.70
C ILE A 93 1.67 2.30 11.51
N GLU A 94 2.52 1.88 12.46
CA GLU A 94 3.19 0.58 12.40
C GLU A 94 2.18 -0.58 12.38
N LYS A 95 1.17 -0.57 13.27
CA LYS A 95 0.12 -1.60 13.32
C LYS A 95 -0.68 -1.66 12.02
N ILE A 96 -0.98 -0.52 11.41
CA ILE A 96 -1.65 -0.45 10.11
C ILE A 96 -0.74 -1.07 9.02
N GLY A 97 0.56 -0.76 9.01
CA GLY A 97 1.52 -1.37 8.10
C GLY A 97 1.62 -2.90 8.26
N ILE A 98 1.60 -3.40 9.50
CA ILE A 98 1.58 -4.85 9.78
C ILE A 98 0.30 -5.49 9.24
N ASN A 99 -0.87 -4.87 9.47
CA ASN A 99 -2.15 -5.39 8.98
C ASN A 99 -2.22 -5.38 7.45
N TRP A 100 -1.68 -4.33 6.82
CA TRP A 100 -1.58 -4.25 5.37
C TRP A 100 -0.75 -5.41 4.79
N LEU A 101 0.45 -5.66 5.32
CA LEU A 101 1.30 -6.76 4.86
C LEU A 101 0.68 -8.13 5.13
N ALA A 102 0.01 -8.29 6.29
CA ALA A 102 -0.71 -9.52 6.60
C ALA A 102 -1.85 -9.79 5.60
N ASN A 103 -2.59 -8.75 5.21
CA ASN A 103 -3.63 -8.86 4.19
C ASN A 103 -3.06 -9.30 2.83
N ASP A 104 -1.95 -8.71 2.39
CA ASP A 104 -1.25 -9.12 1.15
C ASP A 104 -0.85 -10.59 1.20
N GLY A 105 -0.22 -11.02 2.29
CA GLY A 105 0.17 -12.42 2.49
C GLY A 105 -1.01 -13.41 2.54
N ILE A 106 -2.14 -13.02 3.13
CA ILE A 106 -3.37 -13.84 3.18
C ILE A 106 -3.95 -14.02 1.77
N TRP A 107 -4.02 -12.94 0.97
CA TRP A 107 -4.45 -12.99 -0.42
C TRP A 107 -3.54 -13.91 -1.24
N PHE A 108 -2.22 -13.70 -1.15
CA PHE A 108 -1.24 -14.51 -1.87
C PHE A 108 -1.40 -15.99 -1.56
N GLN A 109 -1.42 -16.37 -0.27
CA GLN A 109 -1.55 -17.76 0.17
C GLN A 109 -2.90 -18.38 -0.20
N ALA A 110 -3.98 -17.62 -0.24
CA ALA A 110 -5.29 -18.11 -0.66
C ALA A 110 -5.29 -18.48 -2.15
N VAL A 111 -4.68 -17.66 -3.00
CA VAL A 111 -4.52 -17.97 -4.43
C VAL A 111 -3.55 -19.14 -4.62
N GLU A 112 -2.38 -19.11 -3.94
CA GLU A 112 -1.37 -20.18 -4.03
C GLU A 112 -1.95 -21.55 -3.69
N ARG A 113 -2.68 -21.66 -2.58
CA ARG A 113 -3.29 -22.94 -2.16
C ARG A 113 -4.32 -23.46 -3.15
N LYS A 114 -5.02 -22.60 -3.86
CA LYS A 114 -6.11 -22.98 -4.77
C LYS A 114 -5.64 -23.17 -6.21
N PHE A 115 -4.70 -22.37 -6.66
CA PHE A 115 -4.30 -22.26 -8.08
C PHE A 115 -2.79 -22.46 -8.31
N GLY A 116 -2.00 -22.54 -7.24
CA GLY A 116 -0.55 -22.73 -7.29
C GLY A 116 0.25 -21.43 -7.34
N MET A 117 1.58 -21.58 -7.18
CA MET A 117 2.54 -20.49 -7.07
C MET A 117 2.54 -19.56 -8.29
N THR A 118 2.45 -20.10 -9.50
CA THR A 118 2.51 -19.31 -10.74
C THR A 118 1.36 -18.31 -10.82
N ASP A 119 0.14 -18.75 -10.52
CA ASP A 119 -1.03 -17.87 -10.54
C ASP A 119 -1.00 -16.86 -9.40
N ALA A 120 -0.54 -17.26 -8.20
CA ALA A 120 -0.35 -16.35 -7.09
C ALA A 120 0.65 -15.25 -7.42
N LYS A 121 1.79 -15.59 -8.01
CA LYS A 121 2.80 -14.63 -8.46
C LYS A 121 2.24 -13.69 -9.53
N ARG A 122 1.58 -14.20 -10.55
CA ARG A 122 0.99 -13.39 -11.61
C ARG A 122 -0.02 -12.37 -11.06
N CYS A 123 -0.91 -12.80 -10.14
CA CYS A 123 -1.87 -11.91 -9.50
C CYS A 123 -1.17 -10.85 -8.65
N ASN A 124 -0.19 -11.25 -7.85
CA ASN A 124 0.57 -10.34 -7.00
C ASN A 124 1.33 -9.29 -7.84
N ASP A 125 2.10 -9.73 -8.84
CA ASP A 125 2.89 -8.84 -9.69
C ASP A 125 2.00 -7.82 -10.42
N THR A 126 0.82 -8.25 -10.91
CA THR A 126 -0.16 -7.34 -11.53
C THR A 126 -0.80 -6.40 -10.50
N CYS A 127 -1.05 -6.84 -9.27
CA CYS A 127 -1.53 -5.97 -8.20
C CYS A 127 -0.54 -4.81 -7.95
N TRP A 128 0.76 -5.12 -7.93
CA TRP A 128 1.80 -4.12 -7.73
C TRP A 128 1.91 -3.08 -8.86
N THR A 129 1.51 -3.40 -10.08
CA THR A 129 1.46 -2.40 -11.18
C THR A 129 0.44 -1.29 -10.90
N ARG A 130 -0.56 -1.56 -10.05
CA ARG A 130 -1.59 -0.60 -9.63
C ARG A 130 -1.30 0.02 -8.29
N PHE A 131 -0.94 -0.79 -7.30
CA PHE A 131 -0.73 -0.31 -5.94
C PHE A 131 0.52 0.58 -5.83
N SER A 132 1.59 0.27 -6.53
CA SER A 132 2.84 1.02 -6.45
C SER A 132 2.72 2.48 -6.92
N PRO A 133 2.15 2.79 -8.10
CA PRO A 133 1.91 4.18 -8.49
C PRO A 133 0.87 4.87 -7.58
N PHE A 134 -0.13 4.16 -7.09
CA PHE A 134 -1.09 4.70 -6.13
C PHE A 134 -0.39 5.12 -4.83
N GLU A 135 0.40 4.24 -4.21
CA GLU A 135 1.17 4.54 -2.99
C GLU A 135 2.08 5.77 -3.20
N ALA A 136 2.82 5.80 -4.31
CA ALA A 136 3.71 6.93 -4.64
C ALA A 136 2.95 8.24 -4.81
N PHE A 137 1.82 8.22 -5.52
CA PHE A 137 0.96 9.40 -5.72
C PHE A 137 0.40 9.93 -4.39
N ARG A 138 -0.07 9.03 -3.50
CA ARG A 138 -0.57 9.42 -2.18
C ARG A 138 0.52 10.04 -1.31
N ILE A 139 1.72 9.44 -1.30
CA ILE A 139 2.88 9.97 -0.57
C ILE A 139 3.28 11.33 -1.14
N LYS A 140 3.33 11.46 -2.47
CA LYS A 140 3.66 12.72 -3.14
C LYS A 140 2.68 13.84 -2.76
N SER A 141 1.38 13.54 -2.78
CA SER A 141 0.33 14.48 -2.36
C SER A 141 0.43 14.83 -0.86
N LEU A 142 0.64 13.83 0.01
CA LEU A 142 0.76 14.04 1.46
C LEU A 142 1.94 14.93 1.84
N LEU A 143 3.06 14.81 1.13
CA LEU A 143 4.31 15.51 1.43
C LEU A 143 4.52 16.76 0.58
N ASP A 144 3.58 17.10 -0.29
CA ASP A 144 3.66 18.20 -1.26
C ASP A 144 4.96 18.15 -2.08
N LEU A 145 5.29 16.96 -2.60
CA LEU A 145 6.50 16.77 -3.39
C LEU A 145 6.31 17.30 -4.82
N PRO A 146 7.31 17.99 -5.38
CA PRO A 146 7.22 18.53 -6.74
C PRO A 146 7.21 17.41 -7.81
N ASP A 147 6.66 17.68 -8.98
CA ASP A 147 6.56 16.71 -10.09
C ASP A 147 7.92 16.26 -10.64
N GLN A 148 8.93 17.11 -10.52
CA GLN A 148 10.31 16.84 -10.90
C GLN A 148 11.24 16.99 -9.70
N GLY A 149 10.94 16.31 -8.60
CA GLY A 149 11.69 16.41 -7.36
C GLY A 149 12.99 15.59 -7.32
N GLY A 150 13.25 14.78 -8.34
CA GLY A 150 14.47 13.99 -8.49
C GLY A 150 14.72 13.00 -7.34
N ILE A 151 16.00 12.70 -7.14
CA ILE A 151 16.46 11.79 -6.08
C ILE A 151 16.09 12.28 -4.67
N PRO A 152 16.16 13.57 -4.32
CA PRO A 152 15.73 14.04 -3.01
C PRO A 152 14.26 13.71 -2.68
N ALA A 153 13.35 13.92 -3.65
CA ALA A 153 11.94 13.58 -3.48
C ALA A 153 11.73 12.06 -3.37
N LEU A 154 12.42 11.27 -4.19
CA LEU A 154 12.35 9.81 -4.11
C LEU A 154 12.84 9.30 -2.74
N LYS A 155 13.97 9.78 -2.24
CA LYS A 155 14.49 9.42 -0.91
C LYS A 155 13.46 9.69 0.19
N LYS A 156 12.84 10.87 0.15
CA LYS A 156 11.80 11.23 1.11
C LYS A 156 10.60 10.29 0.99
N ALA A 157 10.13 10.04 -0.24
CA ALA A 157 8.98 9.17 -0.50
C ALA A 157 9.22 7.72 -0.06
N LEU A 158 10.41 7.15 -0.29
CA LEU A 158 10.75 5.79 0.13
C LEU A 158 10.58 5.58 1.64
N GLY A 159 10.86 6.62 2.46
CA GLY A 159 10.67 6.59 3.91
C GLY A 159 9.21 6.64 4.39
N TYR A 160 8.25 6.87 3.48
CA TYR A 160 6.82 6.93 3.79
C TYR A 160 6.02 5.77 3.22
N ARG A 161 6.68 4.81 2.57
CA ARG A 161 6.02 3.59 2.09
C ARG A 161 5.54 2.73 3.25
N MET A 162 4.47 1.97 3.01
CA MET A 162 3.96 1.02 4.01
C MET A 162 5.05 0.06 4.50
N TYR A 163 5.98 -0.34 3.64
CA TYR A 163 7.15 -1.14 4.00
C TYR A 163 8.13 -0.42 4.94
N ALA A 164 8.26 0.90 4.84
CA ALA A 164 9.17 1.67 5.70
C ALA A 164 8.75 1.66 7.18
N PHE A 165 7.47 1.47 7.44
CA PHE A 165 6.93 1.42 8.81
C PHE A 165 7.20 0.08 9.52
N ILE A 166 7.56 -0.97 8.79
CA ILE A 166 7.61 -2.34 9.29
C ILE A 166 8.89 -3.11 8.98
N ASN A 167 9.77 -2.56 8.16
CA ASN A 167 11.03 -3.16 7.74
C ASN A 167 12.20 -2.23 8.07
N LYS A 168 13.43 -2.77 8.09
CA LYS A 168 14.66 -1.95 8.13
C LYS A 168 15.17 -1.72 6.73
N GLN A 169 15.38 -0.47 6.42
CA GLN A 169 15.80 -0.01 5.09
C GLN A 169 17.02 0.91 5.22
N SER A 170 17.84 0.95 4.18
CA SER A 170 18.94 1.90 4.09
C SER A 170 19.06 2.47 2.69
N ILE A 171 19.63 3.66 2.60
CA ILE A 171 19.91 4.35 1.33
C ILE A 171 21.38 4.74 1.33
N GLU A 172 22.10 4.28 0.33
CA GLU A 172 23.43 4.71 0.00
C GLU A 172 23.37 5.77 -1.10
N ASN A 173 24.02 6.92 -0.89
CA ASN A 173 24.17 7.91 -1.94
C ASN A 173 25.40 7.57 -2.77
N VAL A 174 25.20 7.22 -4.04
CA VAL A 174 26.30 6.97 -4.98
C VAL A 174 26.84 8.32 -5.47
N ASP A 175 25.93 9.19 -5.89
CA ASP A 175 26.20 10.59 -6.25
C ASP A 175 24.92 11.45 -6.09
N GLU A 176 24.91 12.69 -6.60
CA GLU A 176 23.76 13.59 -6.50
C GLU A 176 22.52 13.10 -7.27
N ASN A 177 22.72 12.29 -8.32
CA ASN A 177 21.69 11.78 -9.22
C ASN A 177 21.45 10.28 -9.08
N CYS A 178 22.13 9.62 -8.13
CA CYS A 178 22.08 8.17 -8.01
C CYS A 178 22.09 7.69 -6.56
N ILE A 179 21.18 6.78 -6.23
CA ILE A 179 21.13 6.11 -4.93
C ILE A 179 20.97 4.60 -5.10
N ILE A 180 21.42 3.85 -4.09
CA ILE A 180 21.08 2.45 -3.91
C ILE A 180 20.23 2.32 -2.63
N PHE A 181 19.01 1.84 -2.80
CA PHE A 181 18.11 1.50 -1.72
C PHE A 181 18.24 0.02 -1.39
N ARG A 182 18.30 -0.32 -0.09
CA ARG A 182 18.37 -1.71 0.39
C ARG A 182 17.28 -2.02 1.39
N MET A 183 16.75 -3.22 1.30
CA MET A 183 15.88 -3.83 2.30
C MET A 183 16.75 -4.72 3.21
N ASN A 184 17.19 -4.15 4.33
CA ASN A 184 18.12 -4.83 5.25
C ASN A 184 17.40 -5.87 6.12
N ASP A 185 16.18 -5.58 6.57
CA ASP A 185 15.34 -6.54 7.28
C ASP A 185 13.94 -6.52 6.64
N CYS A 186 13.52 -7.67 6.12
CA CYS A 186 12.25 -7.83 5.44
C CYS A 186 11.37 -8.81 6.21
N ARG A 187 10.21 -8.36 6.69
CA ARG A 187 9.28 -9.22 7.45
C ARG A 187 8.86 -10.48 6.69
N VAL A 188 8.68 -10.37 5.37
CA VAL A 188 8.34 -11.53 4.52
C VAL A 188 9.47 -12.56 4.58
N GLN A 189 10.69 -12.14 4.29
CA GLN A 189 11.86 -13.04 4.26
C GLN A 189 12.21 -13.56 5.65
N ALA A 190 12.21 -12.69 6.66
CA ALA A 190 12.44 -13.08 8.04
C ALA A 190 11.41 -14.11 8.54
N ALA A 191 10.16 -14.00 8.14
CA ALA A 191 9.13 -14.99 8.48
C ALA A 191 9.38 -16.36 7.81
N ARG A 192 9.87 -16.36 6.58
CA ARG A 192 10.24 -17.60 5.86
C ARG A 192 11.49 -18.24 6.47
N LYS A 193 12.52 -17.45 6.74
CA LYS A 193 13.77 -17.90 7.38
C LYS A 193 13.49 -18.56 8.74
N ARG A 194 12.62 -17.98 9.58
CA ARG A 194 12.19 -18.60 10.85
C ARG A 194 11.49 -19.95 10.69
N LYS A 195 10.88 -20.20 9.54
CA LYS A 195 10.22 -21.47 9.20
C LYS A 195 11.13 -22.45 8.47
N GLY A 196 12.41 -22.13 8.28
CA GLY A 196 13.35 -22.94 7.49
C GLY A 196 13.02 -23.04 6.00
N LEU A 197 12.26 -22.06 5.47
CA LEU A 197 11.89 -22.01 4.06
C LEU A 197 12.90 -21.16 3.28
N ALA A 198 13.07 -21.50 2.00
CA ALA A 198 13.81 -20.66 1.05
C ALA A 198 13.18 -19.26 0.95
N ASP A 199 13.95 -18.27 0.52
CA ASP A 199 13.48 -16.92 0.32
C ASP A 199 12.30 -16.87 -0.65
N TYR A 200 11.37 -15.96 -0.37
CA TYR A 200 10.27 -15.69 -1.28
C TYR A 200 10.82 -15.04 -2.54
N PRO A 201 10.48 -15.56 -3.75
CA PRO A 201 11.02 -15.05 -5.00
C PRO A 201 10.31 -13.74 -5.39
N CYS A 202 10.65 -12.63 -4.73
CA CYS A 202 9.98 -11.34 -4.90
C CYS A 202 10.46 -10.52 -6.10
N LYS A 203 11.51 -10.96 -6.83
CA LYS A 203 12.11 -10.19 -7.94
C LYS A 203 11.10 -9.76 -9.00
N SER A 204 10.17 -10.63 -9.41
CA SER A 204 9.19 -10.29 -10.44
C SER A 204 8.22 -9.17 -9.99
N ALA A 205 7.80 -9.18 -8.73
CA ALA A 205 7.03 -8.08 -8.16
C ALA A 205 7.88 -6.80 -8.07
N GLY A 206 9.12 -6.90 -7.59
CA GLY A 206 10.03 -5.76 -7.46
C GLY A 206 10.35 -5.08 -8.79
N LEU A 207 10.44 -5.84 -9.90
CA LEU A 207 10.66 -5.30 -11.24
C LEU A 207 9.49 -4.45 -11.78
N VAL A 208 8.32 -4.54 -11.18
CA VAL A 208 7.20 -3.64 -11.46
C VAL A 208 7.00 -2.62 -10.34
N GLU A 209 7.11 -3.02 -9.09
CA GLU A 209 6.90 -2.21 -7.90
C GLU A 209 7.80 -0.97 -7.89
N TYR A 210 9.12 -1.15 -7.86
CA TYR A 210 10.07 -0.05 -7.70
C TYR A 210 10.13 0.91 -8.90
N PRO A 211 10.12 0.43 -10.17
CA PRO A 211 10.07 1.33 -11.31
C PRO A 211 8.79 2.17 -11.38
N TYR A 212 7.63 1.58 -11.11
CA TYR A 212 6.37 2.33 -11.13
C TYR A 212 6.30 3.34 -9.98
N PHE A 213 6.80 2.98 -8.80
CA PHE A 213 6.93 3.91 -7.68
C PHE A 213 7.81 5.12 -8.04
N ALA A 214 9.04 4.85 -8.49
CA ALA A 214 10.01 5.90 -8.80
C ALA A 214 9.53 6.83 -9.92
N LYS A 215 8.96 6.28 -11.00
CA LYS A 215 8.42 7.06 -12.12
C LYS A 215 7.22 7.92 -11.74
N THR A 216 6.43 7.51 -10.75
CA THR A 216 5.33 8.33 -10.25
C THR A 216 5.83 9.50 -9.41
N ILE A 217 6.95 9.33 -8.70
CA ILE A 217 7.60 10.44 -7.99
C ILE A 217 8.24 11.42 -8.98
N ASP A 218 9.04 10.90 -9.93
CA ASP A 218 9.65 11.68 -11.00
C ASP A 218 9.87 10.77 -12.23
N PRO A 219 9.23 11.07 -13.38
CA PRO A 219 9.28 10.20 -14.57
C PRO A 219 10.68 10.05 -15.19
N ARG A 220 11.65 10.87 -14.82
CA ARG A 220 13.04 10.79 -15.26
C ARG A 220 13.87 9.75 -14.50
N ILE A 221 13.35 9.20 -13.40
CA ILE A 221 14.09 8.22 -12.59
C ILE A 221 14.01 6.85 -13.25
N GLU A 222 15.17 6.30 -13.55
CA GLU A 222 15.34 4.91 -13.96
C GLU A 222 15.67 4.03 -12.76
N THR A 223 15.19 2.79 -12.81
CA THR A 223 15.34 1.80 -11.73
C THR A 223 16.00 0.55 -12.26
N GLU A 224 17.05 0.10 -11.56
CA GLU A 224 17.75 -1.16 -11.83
C GLU A 224 17.70 -2.07 -10.61
N CYS A 225 17.47 -3.37 -10.81
CA CYS A 225 17.60 -4.37 -9.77
C CYS A 225 19.09 -4.68 -9.55
N VAL A 226 19.62 -4.38 -8.38
CA VAL A 226 20.99 -4.76 -7.99
C VAL A 226 21.03 -6.22 -7.54
N GLY A 227 20.01 -6.67 -6.82
CA GLY A 227 19.80 -8.05 -6.41
C GLY A 227 18.47 -8.18 -5.67
N CYS A 228 17.77 -9.28 -5.91
CA CYS A 228 16.47 -9.55 -5.27
C CYS A 228 16.18 -11.06 -5.35
N PRO A 229 15.68 -11.70 -4.28
CA PRO A 229 15.37 -13.13 -4.34
C PRO A 229 14.48 -13.50 -5.54
N PRO A 230 14.80 -14.55 -6.31
CA PRO A 230 15.68 -15.66 -5.95
C PRO A 230 17.17 -15.48 -6.28
N ASP A 231 17.62 -14.28 -6.67
CA ASP A 231 19.06 -14.03 -6.84
C ASP A 231 19.78 -14.22 -5.51
N GLU A 232 21.06 -14.64 -5.59
CA GLU A 232 21.95 -14.61 -4.43
C GLU A 232 22.12 -13.17 -3.92
N HIS A 233 22.15 -13.00 -2.62
CA HIS A 233 22.33 -11.71 -1.97
C HIS A 233 23.21 -11.85 -0.72
N PRO A 234 23.89 -10.78 -0.28
CA PRO A 234 24.62 -10.75 0.99
C PRO A 234 23.70 -10.98 2.20
N GLU A 235 24.30 -11.24 3.36
CA GLU A 235 23.54 -11.49 4.59
C GLU A 235 22.92 -10.21 5.19
N ASP A 236 23.44 -9.04 4.85
CA ASP A 236 23.06 -7.75 5.43
C ASP A 236 21.85 -7.07 4.73
N TRP A 237 21.40 -7.61 3.59
CA TRP A 237 20.17 -7.18 2.91
C TRP A 237 19.56 -8.30 2.06
N PHE A 238 18.24 -8.24 1.84
CA PHE A 238 17.48 -9.19 1.01
C PHE A 238 17.33 -8.72 -0.43
N CYS A 239 17.09 -7.42 -0.64
CA CYS A 239 17.04 -6.87 -1.99
C CYS A 239 17.62 -5.46 -2.03
N ALA A 240 18.13 -5.09 -3.22
CA ALA A 240 18.70 -3.78 -3.46
C ALA A 240 18.30 -3.26 -4.85
N TRP A 241 18.01 -1.96 -4.92
CA TRP A 241 17.52 -1.27 -6.10
C TRP A 241 18.28 0.02 -6.29
N LYS A 242 18.81 0.21 -7.49
CA LYS A 242 19.51 1.44 -7.89
C LYS A 242 18.53 2.34 -8.63
N PHE A 243 18.52 3.61 -8.22
CA PHE A 243 17.71 4.65 -8.84
C PHE A 243 18.62 5.74 -9.37
N THR A 244 18.46 6.08 -10.65
CA THR A 244 19.28 7.08 -11.34
C THR A 244 18.37 8.11 -11.99
N LEU A 245 18.57 9.39 -11.68
CA LEU A 245 17.94 10.50 -12.35
C LEU A 245 18.62 10.72 -13.69
N LYS A 246 17.87 10.64 -14.78
CA LYS A 246 18.37 10.95 -16.12
C LYS A 246 18.13 12.42 -16.44
N GLU A 247 19.14 13.08 -16.96
CA GLU A 247 18.96 14.35 -17.65
C GLU A 247 18.16 14.11 -18.94
N ARG A 248 17.27 15.03 -19.25
CA ARG A 248 16.52 15.00 -20.52
C ARG A 248 17.38 15.53 -21.66
#